data_a8d408881806dc1d0238a86951980419
#
_entry.id   a8d408881806dc1d0238a86951980419
#
_cell.length_a   1.000
_cell.length_b   1.000
_cell.length_c   1.000
_cell.angle_alpha   90.00
_cell.angle_beta   90.00
_cell.angle_gamma   90.00
#
_symmetry.space_group_name_H-M   'P 1'
#
loop_
_entity.id
_entity.type
_entity.pdbx_description
1 polymer ?
#
loop_
_entity_poly.entity_id
_entity_poly.type
_entity_poly.pdbx_seq_one_letter_code
_entity_poly.pdbx_strand_id
1 'polypeptide(L)'
;MPRPAAHADPFLAVADPTRRAILDRLRAGDAPVAQLAANFDMTRPAVSRHLRVLRDARLVRERRGGGDGRQRIYQLTPGPLRDVARWAEQYDAFWQDGLARLKRHVERGTRRGREERER
;
A
#
# COMPACT_ATOMS: atom_id res chain seq x y z
N MET A 1 15.52 22.88 9.30
CA MET A 1 14.99 22.51 7.98
C MET A 1 13.47 22.54 8.00
N PRO A 2 12.84 23.16 7.03
CA PRO A 2 11.38 23.08 6.96
C PRO A 2 10.98 21.62 6.71
N ARG A 3 9.99 21.16 7.45
CA ARG A 3 9.40 19.86 7.19
C ARG A 3 8.69 19.90 5.85
N PRO A 4 8.82 18.87 4.98
CA PRO A 4 7.98 18.78 3.80
C PRO A 4 6.51 18.86 4.21
N ALA A 5 5.68 19.43 3.37
CA ALA A 5 4.25 19.46 3.62
C ALA A 5 3.76 18.03 3.90
N ALA A 6 2.96 17.85 4.95
CA ALA A 6 2.53 16.52 5.39
C ALA A 6 1.87 15.72 4.26
N HIS A 7 1.12 16.40 3.36
CA HIS A 7 0.45 15.77 2.22
C HIS A 7 1.39 15.32 1.10
N ALA A 8 2.67 15.74 1.13
CA ALA A 8 3.68 15.32 0.14
C ALA A 8 4.49 14.10 0.61
N ASP A 9 4.16 13.52 1.75
CA ASP A 9 4.89 12.42 2.36
C ASP A 9 4.26 11.08 1.95
N PRO A 10 5.02 10.16 1.31
CA PRO A 10 4.48 8.85 0.94
C PRO A 10 4.02 8.03 2.15
N PHE A 11 4.63 8.17 3.32
CA PHE A 11 4.19 7.48 4.54
C PHE A 11 2.78 7.92 4.95
N LEU A 12 2.51 9.21 4.92
CA LEU A 12 1.18 9.73 5.23
C LEU A 12 0.17 9.35 4.16
N ALA A 13 0.58 9.37 2.89
CA ALA A 13 -0.29 9.00 1.79
C ALA A 13 -0.78 7.56 1.91
N VAL A 14 0.08 6.62 2.33
CA VAL A 14 -0.29 5.21 2.48
C VAL A 14 -0.86 4.89 3.86
N ALA A 15 -0.96 5.86 4.76
CA ALA A 15 -1.55 5.64 6.07
C ALA A 15 -3.07 5.42 6.02
N ASP A 16 -3.73 5.88 4.98
CA ASP A 16 -5.17 5.74 4.81
C ASP A 16 -5.52 4.47 4.02
N PRO A 17 -6.43 3.61 4.54
CA PRO A 17 -6.77 2.36 3.86
C PRO A 17 -7.44 2.57 2.50
N THR A 18 -8.24 3.62 2.32
CA THR A 18 -8.85 3.91 1.02
C THR A 18 -7.79 4.29 -0.01
N ARG A 19 -6.80 5.09 0.38
CA ARG A 19 -5.71 5.44 -0.53
C ARG A 19 -4.88 4.22 -0.91
N ARG A 20 -4.61 3.30 0.02
CA ARG A 20 -3.95 2.03 -0.32
C ARG A 20 -4.77 1.22 -1.31
N ALA A 21 -6.09 1.16 -1.12
CA ALA A 21 -6.98 0.44 -2.03
C ALA A 21 -6.97 1.06 -3.44
N ILE A 22 -6.90 2.39 -3.54
CA ILE A 22 -6.78 3.08 -4.84
C ILE A 22 -5.45 2.70 -5.52
N LEU A 23 -4.34 2.70 -4.78
CA LEU A 23 -3.05 2.26 -5.33
C LEU A 23 -3.11 0.81 -5.81
N ASP A 24 -3.73 -0.08 -5.03
CA ASP A 24 -3.89 -1.48 -5.41
C ASP A 24 -4.71 -1.62 -6.70
N ARG A 25 -5.76 -0.83 -6.84
CA ARG A 25 -6.57 -0.80 -8.07
C ARG A 25 -5.74 -0.36 -9.28
N LEU A 26 -4.92 0.67 -9.10
CA LEU A 26 -4.08 1.21 -10.17
C LEU A 26 -2.93 0.29 -10.56
N ARG A 27 -2.55 -0.66 -9.71
CA ARG A 27 -1.61 -1.73 -10.09
C ARG A 27 -2.14 -2.59 -11.23
N ALA A 28 -3.45 -2.75 -11.30
CA ALA A 28 -4.09 -3.54 -12.34
C ALA A 28 -4.19 -2.79 -13.68
N GLY A 29 -4.03 -1.48 -13.67
CA GLY A 29 -4.08 -0.65 -14.87
C GLY A 29 -4.54 0.76 -14.56
N ASP A 30 -4.22 1.67 -15.45
CA ASP A 30 -4.63 3.07 -15.35
C ASP A 30 -6.15 3.19 -15.36
N ALA A 31 -6.68 4.20 -14.69
CA ALA A 31 -8.12 4.39 -14.60
C ALA A 31 -8.50 5.86 -14.50
N PRO A 32 -9.63 6.27 -15.11
CA PRO A 32 -10.19 7.60 -14.91
C PRO A 32 -10.86 7.70 -13.54
N VAL A 33 -10.97 8.94 -13.03
CA VAL A 33 -11.58 9.21 -11.72
C VAL A 33 -12.98 8.65 -11.61
N ALA A 34 -13.76 8.73 -12.69
CA ALA A 34 -15.13 8.22 -12.70
C ALA A 34 -15.19 6.71 -12.44
N GLN A 35 -14.24 5.95 -12.99
CA GLN A 35 -14.15 4.51 -12.79
C GLN A 35 -13.71 4.18 -11.37
N LEU A 36 -12.76 4.93 -10.84
CA LEU A 36 -12.33 4.76 -9.45
C LEU A 36 -13.47 5.05 -8.48
N ALA A 37 -14.23 6.12 -8.71
CA ALA A 37 -15.40 6.44 -7.90
C ALA A 37 -16.43 5.31 -7.91
N ALA A 38 -16.71 4.74 -9.08
CA ALA A 38 -17.63 3.61 -9.19
C ALA A 38 -17.09 2.35 -8.50
N ASN A 39 -15.80 2.05 -8.65
CA ASN A 39 -15.17 0.88 -8.03
C ASN A 39 -15.23 0.91 -6.50
N PHE A 40 -15.15 2.08 -5.90
CA PHE A 40 -15.09 2.24 -4.44
C PHE A 40 -16.40 2.73 -3.84
N ASP A 41 -17.46 2.86 -4.64
CA ASP A 41 -18.75 3.39 -4.20
C ASP A 41 -18.59 4.73 -3.47
N MET A 42 -17.83 5.63 -4.09
CA MET A 42 -17.53 6.95 -3.54
C MET A 42 -17.92 8.04 -4.53
N THR A 43 -18.10 9.24 -4.02
CA THR A 43 -18.31 10.41 -4.88
C THR A 43 -17.00 10.78 -5.59
N ARG A 44 -17.10 11.40 -6.77
CA ARG A 44 -15.92 11.90 -7.47
C ARG A 44 -15.10 12.90 -6.65
N PRO A 45 -15.73 13.87 -5.93
CA PRO A 45 -14.95 14.77 -5.08
C PRO A 45 -14.17 14.05 -3.98
N ALA A 46 -14.74 13.00 -3.38
CA ALA A 46 -14.06 12.23 -2.33
C ALA A 46 -12.85 11.49 -2.90
N VAL A 47 -12.99 10.81 -4.05
CA VAL A 47 -11.89 10.15 -4.73
C VAL A 47 -10.83 11.17 -5.17
N SER A 48 -11.26 12.31 -5.68
CA SER A 48 -10.33 13.37 -6.13
C SER A 48 -9.46 13.88 -4.99
N ARG A 49 -10.00 13.99 -3.76
CA ARG A 49 -9.21 14.38 -2.58
C ARG A 49 -8.13 13.35 -2.26
N HIS A 50 -8.47 12.07 -2.29
CA HIS A 50 -7.49 11.00 -2.09
C HIS A 50 -6.42 11.00 -3.18
N LEU A 51 -6.83 11.18 -4.43
CA LEU A 51 -5.91 11.23 -5.56
C LEU A 51 -4.97 12.44 -5.47
N ARG A 52 -5.45 13.58 -4.95
CA ARG A 52 -4.58 14.75 -4.73
C ARG A 52 -3.48 14.43 -3.72
N VAL A 53 -3.81 13.79 -2.60
CA VAL A 53 -2.81 13.39 -1.61
C VAL A 53 -1.79 12.45 -2.23
N LEU A 54 -2.25 11.44 -2.98
CA LEU A 54 -1.38 10.49 -3.67
C LEU A 54 -0.50 11.16 -4.72
N ARG A 55 -1.04 12.12 -5.48
CA ARG A 55 -0.29 12.87 -6.48
C ARG A 55 0.78 13.75 -5.84
N ASP A 56 0.44 14.45 -4.74
CA ASP A 56 1.40 15.28 -4.02
C ASP A 56 2.55 14.45 -3.44
N ALA A 57 2.29 13.20 -3.08
CA ALA A 57 3.31 12.25 -2.65
C ALA A 57 4.02 11.55 -3.83
N ARG A 58 3.68 11.89 -5.06
CA ARG A 58 4.24 11.33 -6.30
C ARG A 58 4.01 9.82 -6.45
N LEU A 59 2.95 9.32 -5.86
CA LEU A 59 2.56 7.90 -5.95
C LEU A 59 1.64 7.63 -7.15
N VAL A 60 1.01 8.67 -7.66
CA VAL A 60 0.23 8.62 -8.89
C VAL A 60 0.56 9.85 -9.73
N ARG A 61 0.37 9.73 -11.02
CA ARG A 61 0.37 10.86 -11.92
C ARG A 61 -0.91 10.89 -12.74
N GLU A 62 -1.26 12.09 -13.14
CA GLU A 62 -2.43 12.35 -13.95
C GLU A 62 -1.98 12.56 -15.39
N ARG A 63 -2.70 11.97 -16.32
CA ARG A 63 -2.54 12.27 -17.74
C ARG A 63 -3.89 12.46 -18.38
N ARG A 64 -3.93 13.18 -19.47
CA ARG A 64 -5.14 13.29 -20.26
C ARG A 64 -5.16 12.15 -21.28
N GLY A 65 -6.33 11.56 -21.46
CA GLY A 65 -6.54 10.46 -22.39
C GLY A 65 -8.00 10.24 -22.66
N GLY A 66 -8.31 9.16 -23.39
CA GLY A 66 -9.66 8.88 -23.82
C GLY A 66 -9.96 9.45 -25.19
N GLY A 67 -11.15 9.17 -25.71
CA GLY A 67 -11.54 9.46 -27.08
C GLY A 67 -11.55 10.94 -27.47
N ASP A 68 -11.82 11.84 -26.51
CA ASP A 68 -11.86 13.28 -26.72
C ASP A 68 -10.70 14.05 -26.05
N GLY A 69 -9.78 13.34 -25.39
CA GLY A 69 -8.62 13.94 -24.73
C GLY A 69 -8.93 14.75 -23.47
N ARG A 70 -10.19 14.76 -23.01
CA ARG A 70 -10.61 15.53 -21.82
C ARG A 70 -10.60 14.73 -20.54
N GLN A 71 -10.61 13.43 -20.66
CA GLN A 71 -10.68 12.52 -19.53
C GLN A 71 -9.34 12.52 -18.76
N ARG A 72 -9.41 12.68 -17.44
CA ARG A 72 -8.24 12.56 -16.58
C ARG A 72 -8.06 11.11 -16.20
N ILE A 73 -6.90 10.57 -16.53
CA ILE A 73 -6.54 9.19 -16.26
C ILE A 73 -5.40 9.18 -15.24
N TYR A 74 -5.54 8.37 -14.21
CA TYR A 74 -4.53 8.23 -13.16
C TYR A 74 -3.71 6.98 -13.37
N GLN A 75 -2.42 7.12 -13.19
CA GLN A 75 -1.44 6.06 -13.36
C GLN A 75 -0.60 5.91 -12.09
N LEU A 76 -0.34 4.67 -11.68
CA LEU A 76 0.52 4.38 -10.55
C LEU A 76 1.97 4.76 -10.88
N THR A 77 2.62 5.46 -9.95
CA THR A 77 4.05 5.77 -9.99
C THR A 77 4.67 5.32 -8.67
N PRO A 78 5.04 4.02 -8.53
CA PRO A 78 5.35 3.43 -7.23
C PRO A 78 6.73 3.79 -6.66
N GLY A 79 7.54 4.60 -7.38
CA GLY A 79 8.90 4.94 -6.96
C GLY A 79 9.04 5.35 -5.49
N PRO A 80 8.25 6.32 -4.99
CA PRO A 80 8.36 6.75 -3.59
C PRO A 80 7.99 5.68 -2.56
N LEU A 81 7.29 4.61 -2.95
CA LEU A 81 7.03 3.49 -2.05
C LEU A 81 8.31 2.77 -1.61
N ARG A 82 9.41 2.96 -2.34
CA ARG A 82 10.71 2.42 -1.93
C ARG A 82 11.17 2.95 -0.58
N ASP A 83 10.85 4.20 -0.25
CA ASP A 83 11.20 4.78 1.05
C ASP A 83 10.41 4.08 2.16
N VAL A 84 9.13 3.81 1.93
CA VAL A 84 8.28 3.08 2.87
C VAL A 84 8.80 1.65 3.04
N ALA A 85 9.13 0.98 1.93
CA ALA A 85 9.68 -0.37 1.93
C ALA A 85 11.01 -0.43 2.69
N ARG A 86 11.93 0.50 2.44
CA ARG A 86 13.23 0.57 3.13
C ARG A 86 13.06 0.76 4.64
N TRP A 87 12.15 1.61 5.04
CA TRP A 87 11.84 1.78 6.44
C TRP A 87 11.33 0.47 7.05
N ALA A 88 10.39 -0.19 6.38
CA ALA A 88 9.83 -1.46 6.85
C ALA A 88 10.88 -2.58 6.89
N GLU A 89 11.81 -2.61 5.95
CA GLU A 89 12.88 -3.60 5.87
C GLU A 89 13.79 -3.61 7.11
N GLN A 90 13.92 -2.47 7.79
CA GLN A 90 14.70 -2.38 9.02
C GLN A 90 14.17 -3.30 10.11
N TYR A 91 12.92 -3.72 10.01
CA TYR A 91 12.27 -4.61 10.96
C TYR A 91 12.29 -6.08 10.52
N ASP A 92 12.85 -6.39 9.35
CA ASP A 92 12.86 -7.75 8.82
C ASP A 92 13.57 -8.73 9.76
N ALA A 93 14.73 -8.36 10.28
CA ALA A 93 15.47 -9.19 11.24
C ALA A 93 14.65 -9.48 12.49
N PHE A 94 13.92 -8.47 12.98
CA PHE A 94 13.03 -8.61 14.13
C PHE A 94 11.90 -9.62 13.85
N TRP A 95 11.26 -9.50 12.68
CA TRP A 95 10.20 -10.42 12.27
C TRP A 95 10.71 -11.84 12.08
N GLN A 96 11.88 -12.00 11.46
CA GLN A 96 12.48 -13.31 11.26
C GLN A 96 12.85 -13.99 12.57
N ASP A 97 13.40 -13.26 13.52
CA ASP A 97 13.68 -13.78 14.85
C ASP A 97 12.40 -14.23 15.55
N GLY A 98 11.33 -13.47 15.46
CA GLY A 98 10.03 -13.84 16.00
C GLY A 98 9.48 -15.10 15.38
N LEU A 99 9.55 -15.22 14.04
CA LEU A 99 9.11 -16.40 13.30
C LEU A 99 9.98 -17.62 13.64
N ALA A 100 11.28 -17.44 13.79
CA ALA A 100 12.20 -18.54 14.18
C ALA A 100 11.87 -19.05 15.58
N ARG A 101 11.57 -18.15 16.52
CA ARG A 101 11.15 -18.50 17.87
C ARG A 101 9.82 -19.26 17.86
N LEU A 102 8.86 -18.79 17.08
CA LEU A 102 7.57 -19.44 16.95
C LEU A 102 7.73 -20.84 16.37
N LYS A 103 8.53 -21.00 15.32
CA LYS A 103 8.81 -22.28 14.69
C LYS A 103 9.42 -23.26 15.69
N ARG A 104 10.41 -22.83 16.47
CA ARG A 104 11.02 -23.68 17.51
C ARG A 104 10.01 -24.10 18.56
N HIS A 105 9.13 -23.20 18.97
CA HIS A 105 8.08 -23.49 19.94
C HIS A 105 7.12 -24.55 19.44
N VAL A 106 6.68 -24.42 18.18
CA VAL A 106 5.80 -25.40 17.54
C VAL A 106 6.49 -26.77 17.40
N GLU A 107 7.75 -26.79 16.99
CA GLU A 107 8.52 -28.03 16.85
C GLU A 107 8.71 -28.73 18.20
N ARG A 108 8.96 -28.01 19.29
CA ARG A 108 9.04 -28.56 20.64
C ARG A 108 7.71 -29.16 21.08
N GLY A 109 6.61 -28.47 20.84
CA GLY A 109 5.27 -28.96 21.14
C GLY A 109 4.96 -30.25 20.41
N THR A 110 5.29 -30.33 19.14
CA THR A 110 5.13 -31.55 18.32
C THR A 110 5.99 -32.69 18.82
N ARG A 111 7.24 -32.40 19.20
CA ARG A 111 8.15 -33.41 19.74
C ARG A 111 7.66 -33.95 21.06
N ARG A 112 7.18 -33.13 21.98
CA ARG A 112 6.57 -33.55 23.25
C ARG A 112 5.35 -34.44 23.02
N GLY A 113 4.46 -34.06 22.14
CA GLY A 113 3.29 -34.85 21.82
C GLY A 113 3.65 -36.22 21.25
N ARG A 114 4.74 -36.33 20.50
CA ARG A 114 5.27 -37.55 19.94
C ARG A 114 5.82 -38.47 21.03
N GLU A 115 6.62 -37.95 21.93
CA GLU A 115 7.20 -38.68 23.05
C GLU A 115 6.11 -39.22 24.00
N GLU A 116 5.07 -38.45 24.26
CA GLU A 116 3.94 -38.85 25.07
C GLU A 116 3.13 -39.98 24.42
N ARG A 117 3.03 -40.03 23.08
CA ARG A 117 2.33 -41.08 22.35
C ARG A 117 3.12 -42.41 22.29
N GLU A 118 4.46 -42.32 22.37
CA GLU A 118 5.33 -43.50 22.32
C GLU A 118 5.54 -44.16 23.68
N ARG A 119 5.05 -43.53 24.75
CA ARG A 119 5.02 -44.13 26.08
C ARG A 119 3.71 -44.94 26.25
#